data_d686370f15d74b49cc01cabbd84c8e01
#
_entry.id   d686370f15d74b49cc01cabbd84c8e01
#
_cell.length_a   1.000
_cell.length_b   1.000
_cell.length_c   1.000
_cell.angle_alpha   90.00
_cell.angle_beta   90.00
_cell.angle_gamma   90.00
#
_symmetry.space_group_name_H-M   'P 1'
#
loop_
_entity.id
_entity.type
_entity.pdbx_description
1 polymer ?
#
loop_
_entity_poly.entity_id
_entity_poly.type
_entity_poly.pdbx_seq_one_letter_code
_entity_poly.pdbx_strand_id
1 'polypeptide(L)'
;MVIDLYSRRVVGWSIDRRMKKALVIRALIMAVNLRKPPPGLICHSDRGSQYASHDYQKLLKQHKMICSMSRKGDCWDNAPVERFFSSLKREWTGNRSYRTRQDAIADVREYVAVYYNSKRLHSTLGYTTPINYEKRLNKVSGIY
;
A
#
# COMPACT_ATOMS: atom_id res chain seq x y z
N MET A 1 -1.85 4.98 0.43
CA MET A 1 -1.31 3.66 0.83
C MET A 1 -0.19 3.25 -0.11
N VAL A 2 0.65 2.30 0.30
CA VAL A 2 1.73 1.68 -0.48
C VAL A 2 1.52 0.17 -0.49
N ILE A 3 1.49 -0.42 -1.69
CA ILE A 3 1.31 -1.86 -1.90
C ILE A 3 2.55 -2.40 -2.61
N ASP A 4 3.09 -3.49 -2.11
CA ASP A 4 4.07 -4.29 -2.83
C ASP A 4 3.36 -5.04 -3.97
N LEU A 5 3.74 -4.74 -5.21
CA LEU A 5 3.06 -5.28 -6.39
C LEU A 5 3.30 -6.78 -6.58
N TYR A 6 4.39 -7.30 -6.06
CA TYR A 6 4.74 -8.71 -6.15
C TYR A 6 3.91 -9.57 -5.17
N SER A 7 3.93 -9.22 -3.90
CA SER A 7 3.24 -9.95 -2.84
C SER A 7 1.80 -9.47 -2.59
N ARG A 8 1.40 -8.35 -3.19
CA ARG A 8 0.13 -7.66 -2.91
C ARG A 8 0.01 -7.18 -1.47
N ARG A 9 1.07 -7.21 -0.69
CA ARG A 9 1.07 -6.79 0.71
C ARG A 9 0.97 -5.27 0.81
N VAL A 10 0.08 -4.79 1.65
CA VAL A 10 0.07 -3.38 2.07
C VAL A 10 1.22 -3.18 3.04
N VAL A 11 2.20 -2.37 2.64
CA VAL A 11 3.44 -2.13 3.39
C VAL A 11 3.50 -0.75 4.04
N GLY A 12 2.65 0.16 3.60
CA GLY A 12 2.53 1.49 4.19
C GLY A 12 1.16 2.10 3.96
N TRP A 13 0.62 2.76 4.97
CA TRP A 13 -0.67 3.41 4.88
C TRP A 13 -0.80 4.57 5.86
N SER A 14 -1.69 5.46 5.55
CA SER A 14 -2.04 6.58 6.41
C SER A 14 -3.48 6.97 6.12
N ILE A 15 -4.20 7.39 7.17
CA ILE A 15 -5.58 7.87 7.08
C ILE A 15 -5.60 9.30 7.57
N ASP A 16 -6.22 10.19 6.79
CA ASP A 16 -6.40 11.59 7.15
C ASP A 16 -7.70 12.13 6.57
N ARG A 17 -8.15 13.25 7.08
CA ARG A 17 -9.34 13.95 6.60
C ARG A 17 -9.14 14.58 5.23
N ARG A 18 -7.91 14.99 4.91
CA ARG A 18 -7.56 15.70 3.67
C ARG A 18 -6.44 14.99 2.93
N MET A 19 -6.57 14.94 1.60
CA MET A 19 -5.55 14.40 0.71
C MET A 19 -4.40 15.41 0.53
N LYS A 20 -3.61 15.62 1.59
CA LYS A 20 -2.42 16.46 1.55
C LYS A 20 -1.15 15.63 1.30
N LYS A 21 -0.06 16.30 0.85
CA LYS A 21 1.26 15.65 0.67
C LYS A 21 1.73 14.87 1.91
N ALA A 22 1.43 15.35 3.11
CA ALA A 22 1.78 14.69 4.36
C ALA A 22 1.16 13.30 4.50
N LEU A 23 -0.03 13.05 3.93
CA LEU A 23 -0.69 11.75 3.94
C LEU A 23 0.14 10.68 3.20
N VAL A 24 0.57 11.01 1.98
CA VAL A 24 1.34 10.08 1.14
C VAL A 24 2.77 9.90 1.67
N ILE A 25 3.36 10.95 2.23
CA ILE A 25 4.68 10.91 2.87
C ILE A 25 4.67 9.96 4.08
N ARG A 26 3.68 10.07 4.98
CA ARG A 26 3.55 9.15 6.13
C ARG A 26 3.42 7.69 5.69
N ALA A 27 2.62 7.43 4.65
CA ALA A 27 2.48 6.08 4.11
C ALA A 27 3.80 5.55 3.53
N LEU A 28 4.56 6.39 2.82
CA LEU A 28 5.87 6.02 2.27
C LEU A 28 6.91 5.77 3.37
N ILE A 29 6.98 6.63 4.39
CA ILE A 29 7.88 6.44 5.55
C ILE A 29 7.59 5.10 6.25
N MET A 30 6.31 4.78 6.47
CA MET A 30 5.93 3.49 7.05
C MET A 30 6.42 2.31 6.19
N ALA A 31 6.22 2.39 4.87
CA ALA A 31 6.65 1.36 3.94
C ALA A 31 8.18 1.17 3.93
N VAL A 32 8.93 2.27 3.89
CA VAL A 32 10.40 2.25 3.92
C VAL A 32 10.93 1.66 5.22
N ASN A 33 10.37 2.07 6.36
CA ASN A 33 10.77 1.54 7.68
C ASN A 33 10.49 0.03 7.80
N LEU A 34 9.36 -0.43 7.25
CA LEU A 34 8.99 -1.84 7.28
C LEU A 34 9.86 -2.68 6.34
N ARG A 35 10.14 -2.17 5.14
CA ARG A 35 10.78 -2.95 4.06
C ARG A 35 12.28 -2.76 3.94
N LYS A 36 12.80 -1.60 4.39
CA LYS A 36 14.21 -1.22 4.20
C LYS A 36 14.65 -1.50 2.76
N PRO A 37 13.99 -0.90 1.75
CA PRO A 37 14.16 -1.27 0.36
C PRO A 37 15.61 -1.06 -0.09
N PRO A 38 16.13 -1.94 -0.97
CA PRO A 38 17.43 -1.73 -1.58
C PRO A 38 17.40 -0.51 -2.51
N PRO A 39 18.57 0.12 -2.76
CA PRO A 39 18.70 1.14 -3.78
C PRO A 39 18.17 0.67 -5.14
N GLY A 40 17.49 1.56 -5.87
CA GLY A 40 16.94 1.25 -7.19
C GLY A 40 15.53 0.66 -7.19
N LEU A 41 14.90 0.46 -6.01
CA LEU A 41 13.49 0.04 -5.98
C LEU A 41 12.61 1.09 -6.68
N ILE A 42 11.77 0.65 -7.59
CA ILE A 42 10.82 1.52 -8.29
C ILE A 42 9.61 1.78 -7.39
N CYS A 43 9.30 3.05 -7.15
CA CYS A 43 8.09 3.50 -6.49
C CYS A 43 7.16 4.13 -7.54
N HIS A 44 6.10 3.42 -7.88
CA HIS A 44 5.12 3.87 -8.86
C HIS A 44 3.94 4.58 -8.19
N SER A 45 3.48 5.69 -8.80
CA SER A 45 2.30 6.44 -8.35
C SER A 45 1.52 7.01 -9.54
N ASP A 46 0.31 7.49 -9.28
CA ASP A 46 -0.37 8.37 -10.21
C ASP A 46 0.30 9.75 -10.27
N ARG A 47 -0.23 10.63 -11.13
CA ARG A 47 0.27 12.01 -11.28
C ARG A 47 -0.36 13.00 -10.30
N GLY A 48 -0.89 12.54 -9.18
CA GLY A 48 -1.40 13.43 -8.15
C GLY A 48 -0.34 14.43 -7.67
N SER A 49 -0.73 15.68 -7.46
CA SER A 49 0.18 16.77 -7.04
C SER A 49 0.94 16.45 -5.75
N GLN A 50 0.37 15.63 -4.87
CA GLN A 50 0.99 15.14 -3.64
C GLN A 50 2.24 14.31 -3.91
N TYR A 51 2.27 13.50 -4.98
CA TYR A 51 3.42 12.67 -5.37
C TYR A 51 4.47 13.46 -6.15
N ALA A 52 4.05 14.50 -6.86
CA ALA A 52 4.95 15.43 -7.54
C ALA A 52 5.59 16.46 -6.57
N SER A 53 5.15 16.52 -5.31
CA SER A 53 5.67 17.47 -4.33
C SER A 53 7.17 17.27 -4.08
N HIS A 54 7.89 18.39 -3.89
CA HIS A 54 9.33 18.38 -3.61
C HIS A 54 9.68 17.46 -2.41
N ASP A 55 8.87 17.49 -1.34
CA ASP A 55 9.13 16.70 -0.13
C ASP A 55 9.02 15.19 -0.40
N TYR A 56 8.03 14.79 -1.20
CA TYR A 56 7.86 13.37 -1.58
C TYR A 56 9.01 12.91 -2.46
N GLN A 57 9.39 13.69 -3.46
CA GLN A 57 10.51 13.40 -4.35
C GLN A 57 11.85 13.38 -3.61
N LYS A 58 12.06 14.29 -2.65
CA LYS A 58 13.23 14.30 -1.78
C LYS A 58 13.33 13.01 -0.96
N LEU A 59 12.21 12.54 -0.39
CA LEU A 59 12.15 11.29 0.37
C LEU A 59 12.53 10.07 -0.48
N LEU A 60 12.02 9.98 -1.71
CA LEU A 60 12.42 8.91 -2.64
C LEU A 60 13.92 8.91 -2.92
N LYS A 61 14.48 10.10 -3.18
CA LYS A 61 15.93 10.27 -3.43
C LYS A 61 16.78 9.87 -2.22
N GLN A 62 16.37 10.27 -1.00
CA GLN A 62 17.07 9.91 0.23
C GLN A 62 17.18 8.38 0.41
N HIS A 63 16.14 7.65 -0.01
CA HIS A 63 16.14 6.19 0.03
C HIS A 63 16.63 5.55 -1.28
N LYS A 64 17.20 6.34 -2.19
CA LYS A 64 17.72 5.86 -3.50
C LYS A 64 16.67 5.09 -4.31
N MET A 65 15.40 5.46 -4.17
CA MET A 65 14.29 4.88 -4.92
C MET A 65 14.08 5.60 -6.24
N ILE A 66 13.62 4.88 -7.25
CA ILE A 66 13.31 5.41 -8.58
C ILE A 66 11.83 5.79 -8.63
N CYS A 67 11.56 7.06 -8.92
CA CYS A 67 10.20 7.53 -9.12
C CYS A 67 9.68 7.09 -10.50
N SER A 68 8.51 6.49 -10.52
CA SER A 68 7.74 6.16 -11.73
C SER A 68 6.34 6.72 -11.56
N MET A 69 5.83 7.39 -12.60
CA MET A 69 4.48 7.95 -12.58
C MET A 69 3.68 7.47 -13.80
N SER A 70 2.41 7.14 -13.57
CA SER A 70 1.47 6.75 -14.63
C SER A 70 1.42 7.79 -15.75
N ARG A 71 1.11 7.36 -16.96
CA ARG A 71 0.78 8.28 -18.07
C ARG A 71 -0.56 8.95 -17.79
N LYS A 72 -0.77 10.13 -18.35
CA LYS A 72 -2.06 10.84 -18.23
C LYS A 72 -3.16 10.00 -18.88
N GLY A 73 -4.17 9.63 -18.09
CA GLY A 73 -5.32 8.84 -18.60
C GLY A 73 -5.12 7.33 -18.61
N ASP A 74 -3.98 6.80 -18.12
CA ASP A 74 -3.74 5.36 -18.04
C ASP A 74 -4.21 4.83 -16.67
N CYS A 75 -5.43 4.29 -16.64
CA CYS A 75 -6.05 3.74 -15.43
C CYS A 75 -5.50 2.36 -15.03
N TRP A 76 -4.86 1.63 -15.94
CA TRP A 76 -4.36 0.28 -15.67
C TRP A 76 -3.21 0.27 -14.66
N ASP A 77 -2.42 1.34 -14.65
CA ASP A 77 -1.26 1.46 -13.77
C ASP A 77 -1.62 1.48 -12.28
N ASN A 78 -2.87 1.85 -11.92
CA ASN A 78 -3.35 1.94 -10.54
C ASN A 78 -4.29 0.79 -10.12
N ALA A 79 -4.53 -0.18 -10.99
CA ALA A 79 -5.46 -1.28 -10.76
C ALA A 79 -5.28 -2.03 -9.43
N PRO A 80 -4.06 -2.29 -8.91
CA PRO A 80 -3.89 -2.94 -7.61
C PRO A 80 -4.44 -2.12 -6.44
N VAL A 81 -4.27 -0.80 -6.47
CA VAL A 81 -4.75 0.12 -5.43
C VAL A 81 -6.28 0.25 -5.51
N GLU A 82 -6.83 0.37 -6.71
CA GLU A 82 -8.28 0.42 -6.94
C GLU A 82 -8.96 -0.87 -6.46
N ARG A 83 -8.38 -2.02 -6.76
CA ARG A 83 -8.86 -3.32 -6.27
C ARG A 83 -8.83 -3.42 -4.75
N PHE A 84 -7.80 -2.88 -4.11
CA PHE A 84 -7.75 -2.83 -2.66
C PHE A 84 -8.93 -2.02 -2.09
N PHE A 85 -9.16 -0.81 -2.58
CA PHE A 85 -10.27 0.02 -2.09
C PHE A 85 -11.63 -0.58 -2.40
N SER A 86 -11.80 -1.22 -3.55
CA SER A 86 -13.01 -1.96 -3.90
C SER A 86 -13.26 -3.12 -2.92
N SER A 87 -12.23 -3.89 -2.59
CA SER A 87 -12.31 -4.98 -1.62
C SER A 87 -12.60 -4.46 -0.21
N LEU A 88 -11.91 -3.42 0.25
CA LEU A 88 -12.17 -2.77 1.53
C LEU A 88 -13.64 -2.35 1.65
N LYS A 89 -14.15 -1.68 0.62
CA LYS A 89 -15.53 -1.19 0.61
C LYS A 89 -16.55 -2.33 0.59
N ARG A 90 -16.35 -3.32 -0.26
CA ARG A 90 -17.30 -4.43 -0.45
C ARG A 90 -17.26 -5.44 0.68
N GLU A 91 -16.06 -5.80 1.15
CA GLU A 91 -15.86 -6.91 2.09
C GLU A 91 -15.88 -6.46 3.56
N TRP A 92 -15.65 -5.18 3.83
CA TRP A 92 -15.44 -4.73 5.20
C TRP A 92 -16.30 -3.53 5.61
N THR A 93 -16.20 -2.38 4.92
CA THR A 93 -16.84 -1.14 5.37
C THR A 93 -18.25 -0.90 4.81
N GLY A 94 -18.64 -1.56 3.72
CA GLY A 94 -19.84 -1.20 2.95
C GLY A 94 -21.16 -1.30 3.70
N ASN A 95 -21.27 -2.23 4.67
CA ASN A 95 -22.47 -2.44 5.48
C ASN A 95 -22.26 -2.03 6.95
N ARG A 96 -21.19 -1.28 7.25
CA ARG A 96 -20.89 -0.82 8.62
C ARG A 96 -21.23 0.65 8.79
N SER A 97 -21.84 0.99 9.92
CA SER A 97 -22.01 2.35 10.37
C SER A 97 -21.12 2.61 11.58
N TYR A 98 -20.50 3.78 11.63
CA TYR A 98 -19.58 4.14 12.71
C TYR A 98 -20.14 5.31 13.50
N ARG A 99 -20.08 5.24 14.82
CA ARG A 99 -20.52 6.33 15.71
C ARG A 99 -19.55 7.50 15.64
N THR A 100 -18.27 7.21 15.53
CA THR A 100 -17.23 8.23 15.45
C THR A 100 -16.28 7.95 14.29
N ARG A 101 -15.53 8.97 13.92
CA ARG A 101 -14.44 8.82 12.93
C ARG A 101 -13.31 7.93 13.45
N GLN A 102 -13.04 7.98 14.76
CA GLN A 102 -12.05 7.12 15.39
C GLN A 102 -12.42 5.64 15.25
N ASP A 103 -13.68 5.30 15.42
CA ASP A 103 -14.17 3.92 15.21
C ASP A 103 -13.91 3.46 13.77
N ALA A 104 -14.23 4.32 12.78
CA ALA A 104 -13.96 4.01 11.38
C ALA A 104 -12.46 3.83 11.09
N ILE A 105 -11.61 4.68 11.67
CA ILE A 105 -10.15 4.58 11.52
C ILE A 105 -9.62 3.29 12.15
N ALA A 106 -10.09 2.93 13.35
CA ALA A 106 -9.70 1.71 14.04
C ALA A 106 -10.09 0.46 13.23
N ASP A 107 -11.30 0.44 12.69
CA ASP A 107 -11.82 -0.66 11.89
C ASP A 107 -11.06 -0.83 10.55
N VAL A 108 -10.77 0.27 9.85
CA VAL A 108 -9.93 0.22 8.64
C VAL A 108 -8.50 -0.21 8.96
N ARG A 109 -7.97 0.20 10.12
CA ARG A 109 -6.66 -0.25 10.60
C ARG A 109 -6.63 -1.76 10.79
N GLU A 110 -7.65 -2.33 11.40
CA GLU A 110 -7.79 -3.77 11.59
C GLU A 110 -7.85 -4.50 10.25
N TYR A 111 -8.65 -3.97 9.31
CA TYR A 111 -8.69 -4.53 7.95
C TYR A 111 -7.31 -4.61 7.31
N VAL A 112 -6.57 -3.52 7.31
CA VAL A 112 -5.25 -3.46 6.65
C VAL A 112 -4.22 -4.32 7.37
N ALA A 113 -4.09 -4.15 8.70
CA ALA A 113 -3.01 -4.77 9.47
C ALA A 113 -3.23 -6.26 9.71
N VAL A 114 -4.49 -6.67 9.94
CA VAL A 114 -4.82 -8.03 10.36
C VAL A 114 -5.45 -8.82 9.22
N TYR A 115 -6.54 -8.30 8.63
CA TYR A 115 -7.30 -9.10 7.68
C TYR A 115 -6.65 -9.18 6.31
N TYR A 116 -6.40 -8.05 5.65
CA TYR A 116 -5.92 -8.01 4.26
C TYR A 116 -4.58 -8.71 4.07
N ASN A 117 -3.62 -8.42 4.91
CA ASN A 117 -2.27 -8.98 4.77
C ASN A 117 -2.14 -10.44 5.25
N SER A 118 -2.93 -10.85 6.27
CA SER A 118 -2.70 -12.12 6.99
C SER A 118 -3.80 -13.15 6.83
N LYS A 119 -5.03 -12.74 6.46
CA LYS A 119 -6.19 -13.64 6.37
C LYS A 119 -6.81 -13.68 4.99
N ARG A 120 -6.85 -12.54 4.28
CA ARG A 120 -7.50 -12.46 2.97
C ARG A 120 -6.72 -13.25 1.92
N LEU A 121 -7.41 -14.17 1.25
CA LEU A 121 -6.85 -14.95 0.15
C LEU A 121 -6.89 -14.15 -1.15
N HIS A 122 -5.82 -14.24 -1.94
CA HIS A 122 -5.67 -13.56 -3.23
C HIS A 122 -5.53 -14.58 -4.35
N SER A 123 -6.44 -14.55 -5.33
CA SER A 123 -6.40 -15.45 -6.48
C SER A 123 -5.10 -15.30 -7.28
N THR A 124 -4.61 -14.07 -7.43
CA THR A 124 -3.34 -13.77 -8.13
C THR A 124 -2.11 -14.33 -7.42
N LEU A 125 -2.23 -14.72 -6.15
CA LEU A 125 -1.16 -15.35 -5.34
C LEU A 125 -1.40 -16.86 -5.14
N GLY A 126 -2.23 -17.50 -5.98
CA GLY A 126 -2.60 -18.90 -5.82
C GLY A 126 -3.43 -19.15 -4.56
N TYR A 127 -4.39 -18.26 -4.28
CA TYR A 127 -5.27 -18.36 -3.11
C TYR A 127 -4.52 -18.45 -1.77
N THR A 128 -3.44 -17.68 -1.66
CA THR A 128 -2.74 -17.51 -0.38
C THR A 128 -2.78 -16.05 0.08
N THR A 129 -2.38 -15.81 1.33
CA THR A 129 -2.31 -14.46 1.89
C THR A 129 -0.99 -13.79 1.48
N PRO A 130 -0.95 -12.45 1.40
CA PRO A 130 0.28 -11.72 1.10
C PRO A 130 1.47 -12.12 1.99
N ILE A 131 1.26 -12.22 3.30
CA ILE A 131 2.31 -12.62 4.24
C ILE A 131 2.80 -14.05 3.99
N ASN A 132 1.88 -14.99 3.77
CA ASN A 132 2.26 -16.38 3.54
C ASN A 132 2.97 -16.56 2.19
N TYR A 133 2.56 -15.78 1.18
CA TYR A 133 3.24 -15.75 -0.11
C TYR A 133 4.72 -15.32 0.03
N GLU A 134 4.99 -14.26 0.76
CA GLU A 134 6.36 -13.81 1.05
C GLU A 134 7.17 -14.85 1.83
N LYS A 135 6.58 -15.48 2.85
CA LYS A 135 7.25 -16.53 3.64
C LYS A 135 7.67 -17.73 2.79
N ARG A 136 6.87 -18.12 1.81
CA ARG A 136 7.22 -19.22 0.88
C ARG A 136 8.44 -18.87 0.03
N LEU A 137 8.49 -17.62 -0.45
CA LEU A 137 9.63 -17.16 -1.26
C LEU A 137 10.93 -17.12 -0.48
N ASN A 138 10.90 -16.59 0.74
CA ASN A 138 12.09 -16.55 1.60
C ASN A 138 12.63 -17.95 1.89
N LYS A 139 11.75 -18.96 2.03
CA LYS A 139 12.18 -20.36 2.18
C LYS A 139 12.83 -20.92 0.92
N VAL A 140 12.34 -20.55 -0.26
CA VAL A 140 12.89 -21.03 -1.55
C VAL A 140 14.22 -20.36 -1.86
N SER A 141 14.38 -19.08 -1.51
CA SER A 141 15.60 -18.30 -1.75
C SER A 141 16.70 -18.50 -0.69
N GLY A 142 16.43 -19.27 0.37
CA GLY A 142 17.42 -19.49 1.44
C GLY A 142 17.75 -18.24 2.27
N ILE A 143 16.97 -17.18 2.14
CA ILE A 143 17.11 -15.95 2.91
C ILE A 143 16.24 -16.09 4.17
N TYR A 144 16.89 -16.28 5.29
CA TYR A 144 16.28 -16.28 6.64
C TYR A 144 16.24 -14.87 7.22
#